data_2c6f9f78171dbc31a09e7eaa6f155b43
#
_entry.id   2c6f9f78171dbc31a09e7eaa6f155b43
#
_cell.length_a   1.000
_cell.length_b   1.000
_cell.length_c   1.000
_cell.angle_alpha   90.00
_cell.angle_beta   90.00
_cell.angle_gamma   90.00
#
_symmetry.space_group_name_H-M   'P 1'
#
loop_
_entity.id
_entity.type
_entity.pdbx_description
1 polymer ?
#
loop_
_entity_poly.entity_id
_entity_poly.type
_entity_poly.pdbx_seq_one_letter_code
_entity_poly.pdbx_strand_id
1 'polypeptide(L)'
;MQKYFNLEWKEIEMFEIKIKLTTESCCLIGNQTESFSVGGVDQSTTIDENGRPIIHGSAFKGALRNIVREQEKKEGQMEKTKEYVKCIINEILEKYRSEDIVKTEKIEKMILNLENKVNSKDLKAEYIFGMEGINGLPRIFCSDFRVIESKDKKIGDYFLIDTKNCIEEINGNILSNPRTYKVIKPGVEFEGVIRFYTPFPIAAKEAKELEDSMEKELRCALELFNNGIYGIGNSKSRGYGQIRVEFCND
;
A
#
# COMPACT_ATOMS: atom_id res chain seq x y z
N MET A 1 -34.60 1.60 22.38
CA MET A 1 -33.38 2.44 22.36
C MET A 1 -32.21 1.50 22.14
N GLN A 2 -31.84 1.26 20.87
CA GLN A 2 -30.75 0.37 20.49
C GLN A 2 -29.42 1.04 20.88
N LYS A 3 -28.77 0.53 21.91
CA LYS A 3 -27.34 0.84 22.14
C LYS A 3 -26.57 0.15 21.03
N TYR A 4 -26.23 0.88 19.98
CA TYR A 4 -25.14 0.51 19.10
C TYR A 4 -23.89 0.56 19.96
N PHE A 5 -23.38 -0.60 20.34
CA PHE A 5 -22.09 -0.71 20.96
C PHE A 5 -21.03 -0.36 19.88
N ASN A 6 -20.65 0.89 19.83
CA ASN A 6 -19.37 1.27 19.33
C ASN A 6 -18.34 0.70 20.33
N LEU A 7 -17.82 -0.47 20.05
CA LEU A 7 -16.54 -0.86 20.62
C LEU A 7 -15.56 0.24 20.18
N GLU A 8 -15.25 1.16 21.09
CA GLU A 8 -14.19 2.13 20.88
C GLU A 8 -12.87 1.37 20.87
N TRP A 9 -12.52 0.89 19.68
CA TRP A 9 -11.20 0.35 19.41
C TRP A 9 -10.25 1.55 19.44
N LYS A 10 -9.52 1.74 20.53
CA LYS A 10 -8.37 2.64 20.54
C LYS A 10 -7.28 1.97 19.73
N GLU A 11 -7.11 2.42 18.49
CA GLU A 11 -5.96 2.02 17.68
C GLU A 11 -4.68 2.47 18.40
N ILE A 12 -3.78 1.53 18.63
CA ILE A 12 -2.48 1.78 19.26
C ILE A 12 -1.45 1.75 18.16
N GLU A 13 -0.72 2.84 18.02
CA GLU A 13 0.45 2.89 17.13
C GLU A 13 1.56 2.01 17.71
N MET A 14 2.02 1.05 16.91
CA MET A 14 3.06 0.11 17.31
C MET A 14 4.43 0.60 16.88
N PHE A 15 4.57 0.95 15.60
CA PHE A 15 5.82 1.48 15.05
C PHE A 15 5.57 2.38 13.86
N GLU A 16 6.53 3.23 13.59
CA GLU A 16 6.57 4.14 12.46
C GLU A 16 7.86 3.89 11.65
N ILE A 17 7.72 3.82 10.33
CA ILE A 17 8.86 3.71 9.41
C ILE A 17 8.84 4.96 8.55
N LYS A 18 9.84 5.83 8.73
CA LYS A 18 10.07 6.99 7.87
C LYS A 18 10.84 6.55 6.64
N ILE A 19 10.35 6.93 5.47
CA ILE A 19 10.87 6.47 4.19
C ILE A 19 11.13 7.65 3.28
N LYS A 20 12.31 7.64 2.67
CA LYS A 20 12.64 8.42 1.50
C LYS A 20 12.50 7.54 0.26
N LEU A 21 11.77 8.03 -0.74
CA LEU A 21 11.65 7.41 -2.05
C LEU A 21 12.38 8.24 -3.09
N THR A 22 13.15 7.59 -3.93
CA THR A 22 13.76 8.23 -5.11
C THR A 22 13.24 7.52 -6.37
N THR A 23 12.72 8.27 -7.33
CA THR A 23 12.31 7.70 -8.62
C THR A 23 13.54 7.31 -9.43
N GLU A 24 13.62 6.05 -9.87
CA GLU A 24 14.72 5.56 -10.73
C GLU A 24 14.34 5.51 -12.21
N SER A 25 13.05 5.43 -12.49
CA SER A 25 12.49 5.60 -13.85
C SER A 25 11.36 6.62 -13.85
N CYS A 26 10.84 6.95 -15.03
CA CYS A 26 9.63 7.76 -15.14
C CYS A 26 8.47 7.12 -14.37
N CYS A 27 7.72 7.90 -13.61
CA CYS A 27 6.59 7.40 -12.84
C CYS A 27 5.27 8.08 -13.28
N LEU A 28 4.27 7.25 -13.56
CA LEU A 28 2.91 7.67 -13.83
C LEU A 28 2.00 7.19 -12.69
N ILE A 29 1.74 8.07 -11.74
CA ILE A 29 0.94 7.78 -10.55
C ILE A 29 -0.48 8.30 -10.75
N GLY A 30 -1.47 7.41 -10.58
CA GLY A 30 -2.86 7.77 -10.83
C GLY A 30 -3.21 7.77 -12.31
N ASN A 31 -4.39 8.28 -12.62
CA ASN A 31 -4.91 8.39 -13.97
C ASN A 31 -5.77 9.66 -14.06
N GLN A 32 -5.11 10.81 -14.02
CA GLN A 32 -5.80 12.07 -14.27
C GLN A 32 -5.83 12.28 -15.80
N THR A 33 -7.00 12.12 -16.38
CA THR A 33 -7.26 12.65 -17.73
C THR A 33 -7.45 14.14 -17.58
N GLU A 34 -6.50 14.93 -18.07
CA GLU A 34 -6.71 16.37 -18.21
C GLU A 34 -7.82 16.57 -19.26
N SER A 35 -8.87 17.29 -18.90
CA SER A 35 -10.03 17.53 -19.76
C SER A 35 -9.59 18.14 -21.08
N PHE A 36 -9.91 17.48 -22.17
CA PHE A 36 -10.03 17.88 -23.57
C PHE A 36 -9.52 19.30 -23.93
N SER A 37 -8.24 19.57 -23.79
CA SER A 37 -7.62 20.67 -24.51
C SER A 37 -6.97 20.10 -25.76
N VAL A 38 -7.31 20.63 -26.92
CA VAL A 38 -6.68 20.28 -28.20
C VAL A 38 -5.17 20.51 -28.05
N GLY A 39 -4.37 19.44 -28.12
CA GLY A 39 -2.92 19.50 -27.90
C GLY A 39 -2.47 19.27 -26.45
N GLY A 40 -3.36 18.89 -25.53
CA GLY A 40 -3.01 18.49 -24.14
C GLY A 40 -2.40 17.10 -24.06
N VAL A 41 -1.95 16.73 -22.83
CA VAL A 41 -1.47 15.36 -22.53
C VAL A 41 -2.66 14.42 -22.32
N ASP A 42 -2.57 13.18 -22.83
CA ASP A 42 -3.63 12.17 -22.67
C ASP A 42 -3.79 11.71 -21.22
N GLN A 43 -2.67 11.64 -20.50
CA GLN A 43 -2.66 11.27 -19.09
C GLN A 43 -1.57 12.04 -18.34
N SER A 44 -1.89 12.43 -17.10
CA SER A 44 -0.98 13.14 -16.21
C SER A 44 -0.83 12.38 -14.90
N THR A 45 0.37 12.44 -14.32
CA THR A 45 0.59 12.01 -12.93
C THR A 45 -0.15 12.93 -11.96
N THR A 46 -0.51 12.39 -10.78
CA THR A 46 -1.16 13.19 -9.72
C THR A 46 -0.24 14.28 -9.19
N ILE A 47 -0.83 15.42 -8.89
CA ILE A 47 -0.17 16.59 -8.32
C ILE A 47 -0.86 17.02 -7.03
N ASP A 48 -0.11 17.66 -6.14
CA ASP A 48 -0.64 18.28 -4.94
C ASP A 48 -1.26 19.66 -5.23
N GLU A 49 -1.74 20.32 -4.17
CA GLU A 49 -2.33 21.66 -4.21
C GLU A 49 -1.38 22.75 -4.70
N ASN A 50 -0.08 22.50 -4.69
CA ASN A 50 0.98 23.40 -5.16
C ASN A 50 1.46 23.07 -6.58
N GLY A 51 0.85 22.07 -7.23
CA GLY A 51 1.22 21.61 -8.57
C GLY A 51 2.47 20.73 -8.61
N ARG A 52 2.95 20.21 -7.48
CA ARG A 52 4.07 19.28 -7.37
C ARG A 52 3.59 17.84 -7.51
N PRO A 53 4.43 16.92 -7.99
CA PRO A 53 4.04 15.51 -8.05
C PRO A 53 3.85 14.95 -6.63
N ILE A 54 2.84 14.10 -6.49
CA ILE A 54 2.54 13.39 -5.24
C ILE A 54 2.36 11.89 -5.52
N ILE A 55 2.88 11.05 -4.63
CA ILE A 55 2.62 9.63 -4.64
C ILE A 55 1.62 9.34 -3.54
N HIS A 56 0.37 9.03 -3.92
CA HIS A 56 -0.65 8.71 -2.92
C HIS A 56 -0.28 7.48 -2.10
N GLY A 57 -0.46 7.58 -0.78
CA GLY A 57 -0.22 6.47 0.15
C GLY A 57 -1.00 5.22 -0.22
N SER A 58 -2.18 5.36 -0.81
CA SER A 58 -2.97 4.23 -1.32
C SER A 58 -2.28 3.50 -2.48
N ALA A 59 -1.62 4.21 -3.39
CA ALA A 59 -0.88 3.62 -4.51
C ALA A 59 0.36 2.86 -4.01
N PHE A 60 1.11 3.46 -3.08
CA PHE A 60 2.25 2.82 -2.44
C PHE A 60 1.83 1.59 -1.61
N LYS A 61 0.81 1.74 -0.76
CA LYS A 61 0.22 0.65 0.02
C LYS A 61 -0.21 -0.53 -0.86
N GLY A 62 -0.84 -0.25 -1.99
CA GLY A 62 -1.25 -1.27 -2.96
C GLY A 62 -0.06 -2.03 -3.55
N ALA A 63 1.03 -1.33 -3.89
CA ALA A 63 2.26 -1.95 -4.38
C ALA A 63 2.94 -2.81 -3.30
N LEU A 64 3.06 -2.31 -2.06
CA LEU A 64 3.60 -3.07 -0.93
C LEU A 64 2.76 -4.32 -0.62
N ARG A 65 1.43 -4.21 -0.65
CA ARG A 65 0.53 -5.36 -0.47
C ARG A 65 0.78 -6.45 -1.53
N ASN A 66 1.04 -6.07 -2.78
CA ASN A 66 1.37 -7.03 -3.82
C ASN A 66 2.71 -7.73 -3.55
N ILE A 67 3.73 -7.00 -3.06
CA ILE A 67 5.01 -7.60 -2.66
C ILE A 67 4.78 -8.63 -1.56
N VAL A 68 4.09 -8.27 -0.48
CA VAL A 68 3.78 -9.18 0.63
C VAL A 68 3.06 -10.44 0.13
N ARG A 69 2.05 -10.27 -0.75
CA ARG A 69 1.31 -11.39 -1.36
C ARG A 69 2.18 -12.32 -2.20
N GLU A 70 3.20 -11.79 -2.87
CA GLU A 70 4.12 -12.61 -3.65
C GLU A 70 5.17 -13.27 -2.77
N GLN A 71 5.67 -12.59 -1.74
CA GLN A 71 6.65 -13.16 -0.82
C GLN A 71 6.05 -14.29 0.01
N GLU A 72 4.81 -14.17 0.48
CA GLU A 72 4.15 -15.21 1.29
C GLU A 72 3.99 -16.57 0.56
N LYS A 73 4.13 -16.58 -0.77
CA LYS A 73 4.12 -17.82 -1.57
C LYS A 73 5.46 -18.56 -1.54
N LYS A 74 6.51 -17.89 -1.08
CA LYS A 74 7.85 -18.46 -0.96
C LYS A 74 7.99 -19.10 0.42
N GLU A 75 8.61 -20.27 0.48
CA GLU A 75 8.84 -20.99 1.71
C GLU A 75 9.65 -20.15 2.71
N GLY A 76 9.17 -20.09 3.97
CA GLY A 76 9.85 -19.37 5.04
C GLY A 76 9.74 -17.84 4.99
N GLN A 77 9.01 -17.27 4.01
CA GLN A 77 8.80 -15.84 3.92
C GLN A 77 7.47 -15.42 4.54
N MET A 78 7.45 -14.26 5.21
CA MET A 78 6.25 -13.67 5.82
C MET A 78 5.57 -14.55 6.89
N GLU A 79 6.29 -15.52 7.45
CA GLU A 79 5.72 -16.45 8.45
C GLU A 79 5.40 -15.73 9.77
N LYS A 80 6.24 -14.79 10.21
CA LYS A 80 5.99 -14.00 11.42
C LYS A 80 4.83 -13.05 11.25
N THR A 81 4.69 -12.48 10.06
CA THR A 81 3.53 -11.67 9.70
C THR A 81 2.22 -12.48 9.72
N LYS A 82 2.23 -13.72 9.22
CA LYS A 82 1.06 -14.62 9.32
C LYS A 82 0.74 -14.99 10.76
N GLU A 83 1.78 -15.31 11.54
CA GLU A 83 1.64 -15.65 12.95
C GLU A 83 1.03 -14.49 13.73
N TYR A 84 1.49 -13.26 13.48
CA TYR A 84 0.91 -12.05 14.04
C TYR A 84 -0.57 -11.88 13.67
N VAL A 85 -0.90 -12.02 12.38
CA VAL A 85 -2.30 -11.96 11.90
C VAL A 85 -3.17 -12.99 12.60
N LYS A 86 -2.66 -14.23 12.79
CA LYS A 86 -3.34 -15.30 13.51
C LYS A 86 -3.63 -14.92 14.96
N CYS A 87 -2.63 -14.35 15.65
CA CYS A 87 -2.77 -13.90 17.03
C CYS A 87 -3.90 -12.87 17.15
N ILE A 88 -3.90 -11.85 16.29
CA ILE A 88 -4.93 -10.81 16.30
C ILE A 88 -6.32 -11.37 16.01
N ILE A 89 -6.45 -12.28 15.05
CA ILE A 89 -7.77 -12.88 14.75
C ILE A 89 -8.27 -13.68 15.96
N ASN A 90 -7.41 -14.43 16.65
CA ASN A 90 -7.79 -15.17 17.85
C ASN A 90 -8.26 -14.23 18.97
N GLU A 91 -7.56 -13.13 19.22
CA GLU A 91 -7.97 -12.11 20.20
C GLU A 91 -9.34 -11.51 19.84
N ILE A 92 -9.59 -11.23 18.57
CA ILE A 92 -10.90 -10.77 18.09
C ILE A 92 -11.97 -11.83 18.39
N LEU A 93 -11.70 -13.10 18.07
CA LEU A 93 -12.67 -14.20 18.31
C LEU A 93 -12.96 -14.38 19.80
N GLU A 94 -11.94 -14.35 20.67
CA GLU A 94 -12.10 -14.45 22.12
C GLU A 94 -12.96 -13.30 22.66
N LYS A 95 -12.70 -12.09 22.21
CA LYS A 95 -13.49 -10.92 22.62
C LYS A 95 -14.97 -11.05 22.22
N TYR A 96 -15.26 -11.49 21.00
CA TYR A 96 -16.65 -11.72 20.57
C TYR A 96 -17.32 -12.90 21.26
N ARG A 97 -16.55 -13.82 21.85
CA ARG A 97 -17.08 -14.95 22.64
C ARG A 97 -17.33 -14.58 24.10
N SER A 98 -16.50 -13.70 24.68
CA SER A 98 -16.52 -13.36 26.11
C SER A 98 -17.48 -12.23 26.48
N GLU A 99 -17.85 -11.36 25.54
CA GLU A 99 -18.79 -10.28 25.81
C GLU A 99 -20.24 -10.71 25.52
N ASP A 100 -21.20 -10.23 26.35
CA ASP A 100 -22.65 -10.36 26.10
C ASP A 100 -23.08 -9.50 24.88
N ILE A 101 -22.40 -9.71 23.78
CA ILE A 101 -22.69 -9.03 22.51
C ILE A 101 -23.92 -9.69 21.90
N VAL A 102 -24.94 -8.88 21.62
CA VAL A 102 -26.11 -9.36 20.86
C VAL A 102 -25.62 -9.85 19.50
N LYS A 103 -25.53 -11.16 19.36
CA LYS A 103 -25.07 -11.80 18.11
C LYS A 103 -26.13 -11.58 17.03
N THR A 104 -25.82 -10.65 16.13
CA THR A 104 -26.60 -10.48 14.91
C THR A 104 -26.11 -11.50 13.87
N GLU A 105 -26.96 -11.87 12.92
CA GLU A 105 -26.59 -12.78 11.81
C GLU A 105 -25.31 -12.34 11.08
N LYS A 106 -25.07 -11.02 10.98
CA LYS A 106 -23.86 -10.44 10.40
C LYS A 106 -22.61 -10.77 11.24
N ILE A 107 -22.71 -10.67 12.56
CA ILE A 107 -21.61 -10.98 13.49
C ILE A 107 -21.32 -12.48 13.47
N GLU A 108 -22.33 -13.33 13.47
CA GLU A 108 -22.15 -14.78 13.39
C GLU A 108 -21.45 -15.22 12.09
N LYS A 109 -21.84 -14.64 10.94
CA LYS A 109 -21.16 -14.87 9.66
C LYS A 109 -19.71 -14.40 9.67
N MET A 110 -19.43 -13.26 10.34
CA MET A 110 -18.06 -12.75 10.49
C MET A 110 -17.21 -13.68 11.35
N ILE A 111 -17.73 -14.14 12.49
CA ILE A 111 -17.04 -15.09 13.39
C ILE A 111 -16.70 -16.37 12.63
N LEU A 112 -17.68 -16.97 11.96
CA LEU A 112 -17.50 -18.20 11.18
C LEU A 112 -16.44 -18.03 10.09
N ASN A 113 -16.43 -16.88 9.41
CA ASN A 113 -15.42 -16.56 8.39
C ASN A 113 -14.02 -16.48 9.00
N LEU A 114 -13.86 -15.81 10.16
CA LEU A 114 -12.60 -15.70 10.86
C LEU A 114 -12.09 -17.07 11.36
N GLU A 115 -12.96 -17.88 11.97
CA GLU A 115 -12.63 -19.23 12.43
C GLU A 115 -12.15 -20.12 11.28
N ASN A 116 -12.84 -20.09 10.15
CA ASN A 116 -12.44 -20.82 8.96
C ASN A 116 -11.07 -20.40 8.47
N LYS A 117 -10.75 -19.09 8.50
CA LYS A 117 -9.44 -18.58 8.06
C LYS A 117 -8.30 -18.97 8.99
N VAL A 118 -8.51 -18.94 10.30
CA VAL A 118 -7.51 -19.36 11.31
C VAL A 118 -7.21 -20.85 11.23
N ASN A 119 -8.24 -21.66 10.98
CA ASN A 119 -8.14 -23.12 10.95
C ASN A 119 -7.72 -23.67 9.58
N SER A 120 -7.79 -22.85 8.53
CA SER A 120 -7.41 -23.24 7.16
C SER A 120 -5.99 -22.82 6.82
N LYS A 121 -5.43 -23.45 5.77
CA LYS A 121 -4.17 -22.99 5.16
C LYS A 121 -4.31 -21.64 4.41
N ASP A 122 -5.49 -21.01 4.46
CA ASP A 122 -5.82 -19.79 3.73
C ASP A 122 -5.51 -18.51 4.52
N LEU A 123 -4.88 -18.62 5.69
CA LEU A 123 -4.40 -17.47 6.43
C LEU A 123 -3.27 -16.78 5.65
N LYS A 124 -3.44 -15.47 5.41
CA LYS A 124 -2.53 -14.71 4.55
C LYS A 124 -1.85 -13.59 5.31
N ALA A 125 -0.55 -13.40 5.06
CA ALA A 125 0.21 -12.27 5.57
C ALA A 125 -0.39 -10.92 5.12
N GLU A 126 -0.96 -10.87 3.91
CA GLU A 126 -1.58 -9.64 3.38
C GLU A 126 -2.74 -9.10 4.23
N TYR A 127 -3.28 -9.87 5.18
CA TYR A 127 -4.35 -9.41 6.07
C TYR A 127 -3.90 -8.33 7.07
N ILE A 128 -2.60 -8.09 7.22
CA ILE A 128 -2.08 -6.91 7.94
C ILE A 128 -2.51 -5.59 7.29
N PHE A 129 -2.86 -5.59 6.00
CA PHE A 129 -3.40 -4.42 5.31
C PHE A 129 -4.90 -4.21 5.51
N GLY A 130 -5.53 -5.09 6.28
CA GLY A 130 -6.97 -5.15 6.50
C GLY A 130 -7.66 -6.19 5.63
N MET A 131 -8.83 -6.62 6.09
CA MET A 131 -9.69 -7.61 5.41
C MET A 131 -11.07 -7.01 5.20
N GLU A 132 -11.64 -7.24 4.02
CA GLU A 132 -12.98 -6.77 3.68
C GLU A 132 -14.04 -7.36 4.62
N GLY A 133 -14.92 -6.50 5.12
CA GLY A 133 -16.03 -6.88 5.99
C GLY A 133 -15.64 -7.14 7.45
N ILE A 134 -14.37 -6.97 7.84
CA ILE A 134 -13.90 -7.17 9.21
C ILE A 134 -13.28 -5.88 9.75
N ASN A 135 -13.89 -5.34 10.79
CA ASN A 135 -13.34 -4.24 11.55
C ASN A 135 -12.45 -4.79 12.68
N GLY A 136 -11.40 -4.06 13.02
CA GLY A 136 -10.52 -4.41 14.14
C GLY A 136 -9.29 -5.25 13.77
N LEU A 137 -9.06 -5.54 12.47
CA LEU A 137 -7.75 -6.05 12.05
C LEU A 137 -6.70 -4.93 12.06
N PRO A 138 -5.42 -5.29 12.23
CA PRO A 138 -4.32 -4.34 12.12
C PRO A 138 -4.40 -3.55 10.84
N ARG A 139 -3.93 -2.32 10.87
CA ARG A 139 -3.95 -1.44 9.72
C ARG A 139 -2.58 -0.87 9.48
N ILE A 140 -2.11 -1.02 8.27
CA ILE A 140 -0.99 -0.24 7.77
C ILE A 140 -1.54 1.04 7.19
N PHE A 141 -1.13 2.16 7.74
CA PHE A 141 -1.33 3.49 7.20
C PHE A 141 -0.09 3.92 6.43
N CYS A 142 -0.26 4.34 5.20
CA CYS A 142 0.80 4.97 4.42
C CYS A 142 0.38 6.42 4.19
N SER A 143 1.20 7.37 4.61
CA SER A 143 0.99 8.77 4.25
C SER A 143 1.14 8.95 2.75
N ASP A 144 0.65 10.05 2.22
CA ASP A 144 1.08 10.49 0.91
C ASP A 144 2.57 10.84 0.96
N PHE A 145 3.30 10.48 -0.10
CA PHE A 145 4.71 10.83 -0.24
C PHE A 145 4.79 12.15 -1.00
N ARG A 146 5.36 13.14 -0.35
CA ARG A 146 5.51 14.50 -0.87
C ARG A 146 6.94 14.75 -1.29
N VAL A 147 7.12 15.58 -2.31
CA VAL A 147 8.44 15.94 -2.84
C VAL A 147 9.28 16.60 -1.74
N ILE A 148 10.52 16.16 -1.61
CA ILE A 148 11.55 16.86 -0.84
C ILE A 148 11.98 18.09 -1.66
N GLU A 149 11.66 19.27 -1.14
CA GLU A 149 11.92 20.53 -1.86
C GLU A 149 13.39 20.83 -2.00
N SER A 150 13.80 21.19 -3.20
CA SER A 150 15.10 21.81 -3.46
C SER A 150 14.88 23.28 -3.82
N LYS A 151 15.64 24.17 -3.21
CA LYS A 151 15.55 25.63 -3.45
C LYS A 151 15.78 26.03 -4.91
N ASP A 152 16.48 25.17 -5.66
CA ASP A 152 16.90 25.47 -7.04
C ASP A 152 15.95 24.87 -8.09
N LYS A 153 14.94 24.04 -7.69
CA LYS A 153 14.03 23.38 -8.63
C LYS A 153 12.71 24.13 -8.75
N LYS A 154 12.31 24.40 -10.00
CA LYS A 154 10.97 24.88 -10.34
C LYS A 154 10.02 23.70 -10.49
N ILE A 155 8.71 23.92 -10.38
CA ILE A 155 7.68 22.88 -10.50
C ILE A 155 7.84 22.06 -11.80
N GLY A 156 8.12 22.72 -12.93
CA GLY A 156 8.32 22.04 -14.22
C GLY A 156 9.51 21.07 -14.26
N ASP A 157 10.47 21.22 -13.36
CA ASP A 157 11.68 20.39 -13.33
C ASP A 157 11.40 18.98 -12.82
N TYR A 158 10.28 18.76 -12.15
CA TYR A 158 9.85 17.45 -11.65
C TYR A 158 9.21 16.58 -12.73
N PHE A 159 8.81 17.17 -13.87
CA PHE A 159 8.00 16.47 -14.88
C PHE A 159 8.73 16.33 -16.21
N LEU A 160 8.34 15.29 -16.93
CA LEU A 160 8.71 15.04 -18.32
C LEU A 160 7.42 14.76 -19.11
N ILE A 161 7.38 15.26 -20.35
CA ILE A 161 6.38 14.83 -21.33
C ILE A 161 6.99 13.68 -22.12
N ASP A 162 6.38 12.51 -22.02
CA ASP A 162 6.80 11.30 -22.73
C ASP A 162 5.70 10.88 -23.72
N THR A 163 6.08 10.57 -24.95
CA THR A 163 5.15 10.13 -25.98
C THR A 163 5.43 8.69 -26.34
N LYS A 164 4.39 7.83 -26.26
CA LYS A 164 4.47 6.42 -26.62
C LYS A 164 3.48 6.10 -27.70
N ASN A 165 3.91 5.38 -28.71
CA ASN A 165 3.03 4.92 -29.77
C ASN A 165 2.27 3.65 -29.32
N CYS A 166 0.97 3.66 -29.49
CA CYS A 166 0.13 2.47 -29.43
C CYS A 166 -0.11 2.01 -30.88
N ILE A 167 0.32 0.81 -31.20
CA ILE A 167 0.11 0.22 -32.53
C ILE A 167 -1.15 -0.64 -32.43
N GLU A 168 -2.14 -0.31 -33.22
CA GLU A 168 -3.40 -1.05 -33.33
C GLU A 168 -3.58 -1.54 -34.76
N GLU A 169 -3.99 -2.80 -34.93
CA GLU A 169 -4.37 -3.36 -36.24
C GLU A 169 -5.89 -3.33 -36.35
N ILE A 170 -6.40 -2.53 -37.29
CA ILE A 170 -7.83 -2.42 -37.57
C ILE A 170 -8.04 -2.77 -39.03
N ASN A 171 -8.78 -3.84 -39.32
CA ASN A 171 -9.09 -4.32 -40.68
C ASN A 171 -7.85 -4.54 -41.57
N GLY A 172 -6.77 -5.08 -40.99
CA GLY A 172 -5.54 -5.33 -41.74
C GLY A 172 -4.63 -4.10 -41.93
N ASN A 173 -5.03 -2.93 -41.45
CA ASN A 173 -4.24 -1.70 -41.47
C ASN A 173 -3.62 -1.46 -40.12
N ILE A 174 -2.31 -1.19 -40.11
CA ILE A 174 -1.57 -0.82 -38.91
C ILE A 174 -1.76 0.68 -38.67
N LEU A 175 -2.41 1.02 -37.57
CA LEU A 175 -2.59 2.40 -37.14
C LEU A 175 -1.66 2.68 -35.95
N SER A 176 -0.88 3.76 -36.04
CA SER A 176 -0.10 4.26 -34.92
C SER A 176 -0.86 5.38 -34.22
N ASN A 177 -1.20 5.17 -32.96
CA ASN A 177 -1.88 6.17 -32.15
C ASN A 177 -0.92 6.66 -31.06
N PRO A 178 -0.25 7.79 -31.24
CA PRO A 178 0.65 8.32 -30.22
C PRO A 178 -0.14 8.82 -29.01
N ARG A 179 0.30 8.43 -27.81
CA ARG A 179 -0.26 8.91 -26.54
C ARG A 179 0.80 9.66 -25.77
N THR A 180 0.44 10.82 -25.25
CA THR A 180 1.33 11.74 -24.54
C THR A 180 1.05 11.67 -23.04
N TYR A 181 2.10 11.49 -22.25
CA TYR A 181 2.04 11.34 -20.82
C TYR A 181 2.87 12.40 -20.11
N LYS A 182 2.27 13.08 -19.12
CA LYS A 182 3.04 13.90 -18.19
C LYS A 182 3.41 13.04 -16.98
N VAL A 183 4.68 12.73 -16.84
CA VAL A 183 5.20 11.77 -15.85
C VAL A 183 6.19 12.44 -14.91
N ILE A 184 6.44 11.83 -13.75
CA ILE A 184 7.50 12.23 -12.83
C ILE A 184 8.82 11.78 -13.43
N LYS A 185 9.82 12.67 -13.46
CA LYS A 185 11.19 12.35 -13.90
C LYS A 185 11.89 11.37 -12.96
N PRO A 186 12.89 10.61 -13.43
CA PRO A 186 13.87 9.97 -12.57
C PRO A 186 14.63 10.99 -11.71
N GLY A 187 15.06 10.57 -10.51
CA GLY A 187 15.83 11.40 -9.58
C GLY A 187 15.00 12.41 -8.77
N VAL A 188 13.67 12.26 -8.74
CA VAL A 188 12.81 13.02 -7.83
C VAL A 188 12.72 12.30 -6.51
N GLU A 189 12.96 13.03 -5.43
CA GLU A 189 12.95 12.52 -4.06
C GLU A 189 11.65 12.89 -3.36
N PHE A 190 11.12 11.94 -2.60
CA PHE A 190 9.89 12.08 -1.84
C PHE A 190 10.12 11.58 -0.41
N GLU A 191 9.39 12.12 0.54
CA GLU A 191 9.33 11.63 1.91
C GLU A 191 7.91 11.23 2.29
N GLY A 192 7.81 10.23 3.13
CA GLY A 192 6.54 9.74 3.66
C GLY A 192 6.76 8.76 4.80
N VAL A 193 5.65 8.35 5.39
CA VAL A 193 5.65 7.56 6.63
C VAL A 193 4.72 6.38 6.47
N ILE A 194 5.15 5.23 6.96
CA ILE A 194 4.31 4.05 7.16
C ILE A 194 4.12 3.89 8.65
N ARG A 195 2.86 3.86 9.10
CA ARG A 195 2.50 3.58 10.49
C ARG A 195 1.73 2.28 10.56
N PHE A 196 2.03 1.52 11.57
CA PHE A 196 1.33 0.29 11.85
C PHE A 196 0.51 0.44 13.12
N TYR A 197 -0.78 0.10 13.04
CA TYR A 197 -1.72 0.20 14.13
C TYR A 197 -2.28 -1.17 14.48
N THR A 198 -2.33 -1.47 15.76
CA THR A 198 -3.08 -2.63 16.29
C THR A 198 -4.36 -2.17 16.96
N PRO A 199 -5.45 -2.96 16.89
CA PRO A 199 -6.72 -2.60 17.54
C PRO A 199 -6.68 -2.74 19.07
N PHE A 200 -5.71 -3.45 19.64
CA PHE A 200 -5.55 -3.65 21.08
C PHE A 200 -4.11 -3.92 21.48
N PRO A 201 -3.77 -3.62 22.75
CA PRO A 201 -2.50 -4.04 23.29
C PRO A 201 -2.50 -5.58 23.34
N ILE A 202 -1.58 -6.21 22.65
CA ILE A 202 -1.35 -7.63 22.81
C ILE A 202 -0.64 -7.82 24.16
N ALA A 203 -1.28 -8.50 25.10
CA ALA A 203 -0.87 -8.52 26.49
C ALA A 203 0.36 -9.39 26.78
N ALA A 204 0.79 -10.21 25.82
CA ALA A 204 1.86 -11.18 26.03
C ALA A 204 3.26 -10.62 25.72
N LYS A 205 4.26 -10.99 26.53
CA LYS A 205 5.67 -10.68 26.27
C LYS A 205 6.14 -11.21 24.91
N GLU A 206 5.59 -12.35 24.49
CA GLU A 206 5.80 -12.97 23.18
C GLU A 206 5.29 -12.13 22.02
N ALA A 207 4.28 -11.29 22.26
CA ALA A 207 3.71 -10.42 21.25
C ALA A 207 4.70 -9.35 20.76
N LYS A 208 5.50 -8.77 21.67
CA LYS A 208 6.48 -7.75 21.29
C LYS A 208 7.59 -8.33 20.40
N GLU A 209 8.06 -9.54 20.71
CA GLU A 209 9.04 -10.23 19.88
C GLU A 209 8.47 -10.56 18.49
N LEU A 210 7.18 -10.88 18.44
CA LEU A 210 6.48 -11.15 17.20
C LEU A 210 6.28 -9.85 16.38
N GLU A 211 5.96 -8.74 17.03
CA GLU A 211 5.87 -7.41 16.42
C GLU A 211 7.19 -6.97 15.81
N ASP A 212 8.28 -7.07 16.56
CA ASP A 212 9.63 -6.74 16.09
C ASP A 212 10.04 -7.62 14.88
N SER A 213 9.63 -8.90 14.90
CA SER A 213 9.92 -9.83 13.82
C SER A 213 9.10 -9.52 12.57
N MET A 214 7.83 -9.16 12.74
CA MET A 214 6.95 -8.72 11.67
C MET A 214 7.45 -7.40 11.04
N GLU A 215 7.89 -6.43 11.86
CA GLU A 215 8.48 -5.20 11.34
C GLU A 215 9.69 -5.48 10.45
N LYS A 216 10.58 -6.41 10.87
CA LYS A 216 11.72 -6.83 10.05
C LYS A 216 11.28 -7.44 8.71
N GLU A 217 10.27 -8.32 8.71
CA GLU A 217 9.74 -8.88 7.47
C GLU A 217 9.16 -7.79 6.55
N LEU A 218 8.49 -6.78 7.11
CA LEU A 218 7.96 -5.64 6.34
C LEU A 218 9.08 -4.76 5.78
N ARG A 219 10.15 -4.51 6.54
CA ARG A 219 11.32 -3.78 6.05
C ARG A 219 12.00 -4.54 4.91
N CYS A 220 12.17 -5.85 5.03
CA CYS A 220 12.67 -6.68 3.92
C CYS A 220 11.75 -6.60 2.68
N ALA A 221 10.44 -6.59 2.87
CA ALA A 221 9.50 -6.43 1.76
C ALA A 221 9.62 -5.04 1.09
N LEU A 222 9.86 -3.99 1.86
CA LEU A 222 10.10 -2.63 1.35
C LEU A 222 11.40 -2.53 0.56
N GLU A 223 12.46 -3.19 1.00
CA GLU A 223 13.75 -3.23 0.28
C GLU A 223 13.64 -3.90 -1.10
N LEU A 224 12.62 -4.75 -1.31
CA LEU A 224 12.42 -5.37 -2.61
C LEU A 224 12.06 -4.38 -3.73
N PHE A 225 11.64 -3.16 -3.42
CA PHE A 225 11.51 -2.11 -4.43
C PHE A 225 12.87 -1.79 -5.08
N ASN A 226 13.98 -1.95 -4.34
CA ASN A 226 15.33 -1.62 -4.79
C ASN A 226 15.91 -2.62 -5.81
N ASN A 227 15.24 -3.74 -6.06
CA ASN A 227 15.71 -4.74 -7.03
C ASN A 227 15.22 -4.49 -8.47
N GLY A 228 14.43 -3.45 -8.71
CA GLY A 228 13.92 -3.07 -10.02
C GLY A 228 12.79 -3.97 -10.57
N ILE A 229 12.36 -5.02 -9.82
CA ILE A 229 11.27 -5.91 -10.24
C ILE A 229 9.91 -5.30 -9.86
N TYR A 230 9.85 -4.72 -8.67
CA TYR A 230 8.65 -4.10 -8.14
C TYR A 230 8.65 -2.60 -8.40
N GLY A 231 7.49 -2.06 -8.72
CA GLY A 231 7.33 -0.64 -8.99
C GLY A 231 5.95 -0.15 -8.61
N ILE A 232 5.77 1.16 -8.69
CA ILE A 232 4.54 1.87 -8.34
C ILE A 232 3.86 2.47 -9.59
N GLY A 233 2.56 2.72 -9.49
CA GLY A 233 1.79 3.38 -10.55
C GLY A 233 1.52 2.53 -11.78
N ASN A 234 1.29 3.20 -12.89
CA ASN A 234 0.89 2.62 -14.16
C ASN A 234 2.07 2.34 -15.09
N SER A 235 1.83 1.55 -16.14
CA SER A 235 2.82 1.26 -17.21
C SER A 235 4.12 0.61 -16.74
N LYS A 236 4.08 -0.16 -15.65
CA LYS A 236 5.26 -0.88 -15.09
C LYS A 236 5.91 -1.82 -16.11
N SER A 237 5.11 -2.54 -16.91
CA SER A 237 5.61 -3.41 -17.99
C SER A 237 6.33 -2.65 -19.12
N ARG A 238 6.23 -1.32 -19.13
CA ARG A 238 6.91 -0.43 -20.09
C ARG A 238 8.09 0.31 -19.47
N GLY A 239 8.58 -0.15 -18.29
CA GLY A 239 9.73 0.41 -17.60
C GLY A 239 9.45 1.61 -16.71
N TYR A 240 8.17 1.93 -16.45
CA TYR A 240 7.80 3.01 -15.52
C TYR A 240 7.71 2.51 -14.08
N GLY A 241 7.82 3.47 -13.15
CA GLY A 241 7.49 3.25 -11.75
C GLY A 241 8.56 2.59 -10.89
N GLN A 242 9.80 2.47 -11.39
CA GLN A 242 10.91 2.00 -10.56
C GLN A 242 11.27 3.07 -9.53
N ILE A 243 11.41 2.65 -8.29
CA ILE A 243 11.75 3.51 -7.17
C ILE A 243 12.83 2.85 -6.31
N ARG A 244 13.61 3.67 -5.63
CA ARG A 244 14.48 3.27 -4.54
C ARG A 244 13.86 3.70 -3.22
N VAL A 245 13.91 2.79 -2.25
CA VAL A 245 13.45 2.98 -0.87
C VAL A 245 14.66 3.08 0.04
N GLU A 246 14.72 4.12 0.85
CA GLU A 246 15.73 4.33 1.88
C GLU A 246 15.00 4.60 3.19
N PHE A 247 15.44 3.93 4.29
CA PHE A 247 14.91 4.20 5.61
C PHE A 247 15.61 5.43 6.19
N CYS A 248 14.82 6.40 6.64
CA CYS A 248 15.37 7.51 7.39
C CYS A 248 15.65 7.02 8.82
N ASN A 249 16.88 7.13 9.26
CA ASN A 249 17.22 6.90 10.67
C ASN A 249 16.57 7.99 11.51
N ASP A 250 16.01 7.60 12.66
CA ASP A 250 15.51 8.51 13.69
C ASP A 250 16.64 9.30 14.34
#